data_4f89852207408649cf4b688966bed6cf
#
_entry.id   4f89852207408649cf4b688966bed6cf
#
_cell.length_a   1.000
_cell.length_b   1.000
_cell.length_c   1.000
_cell.angle_alpha   90.00
_cell.angle_beta   90.00
_cell.angle_gamma   90.00
#
_symmetry.space_group_name_H-M   'P 1'
#
loop_
_entity.id
_entity.type
_entity.pdbx_description
1 polymer ?
#
loop_
_entity_poly.entity_id
_entity_poly.type
_entity_poly.pdbx_seq_one_letter_code
_entity_poly.pdbx_strand_id
1 'polypeptide(L)'
;MIIANGGVDKIKGIGIGAPNGNYYSGTIEFAPNLPWKGVIPLAAMFEERLGIPTALTNDANAAAIGEMTYGAARGMKDFIMITLGTGVGSGIVINGQMVYGHDGFAGELGHVIIRRENGRLCGCGRHGCLETYCSATGVARTAREFLTARTEPSLLRSIPAENITSKDVYDAAVQGDKLAQDI
;
A
#
# COMPACT_ATOMS: atom_id res chain seq x y z
N MET A 1 11.96 22.90 9.20
CA MET A 1 12.80 21.73 9.57
C MET A 1 14.20 21.78 8.97
N ILE A 2 14.36 22.00 7.65
CA ILE A 2 15.68 22.08 6.98
C ILE A 2 16.57 23.19 7.56
N ILE A 3 16.02 24.40 7.73
CA ILE A 3 16.73 25.55 8.29
C ILE A 3 17.16 25.30 9.75
N ALA A 4 16.30 24.67 10.55
CA ALA A 4 16.60 24.36 11.97
C ALA A 4 17.76 23.36 12.14
N ASN A 5 18.07 22.55 11.12
CA ASN A 5 19.12 21.53 11.12
C ASN A 5 20.39 21.96 10.35
N GLY A 6 20.53 23.25 10.04
CA GLY A 6 21.77 23.80 9.46
C GLY A 6 21.78 23.92 7.94
N GLY A 7 20.60 23.89 7.32
CA GLY A 7 20.44 24.18 5.89
C GLY A 7 20.59 22.98 4.95
N VAL A 8 20.47 23.25 3.66
CA VAL A 8 20.48 22.24 2.58
C VAL A 8 21.84 21.52 2.48
N ASP A 9 22.93 22.21 2.80
CA ASP A 9 24.32 21.69 2.71
C ASP A 9 24.58 20.46 3.59
N LYS A 10 23.72 20.23 4.61
CA LYS A 10 23.81 19.05 5.48
C LYS A 10 23.01 17.84 5.00
N ILE A 11 22.22 18.00 3.97
CA ILE A 11 21.41 16.90 3.40
C ILE A 11 22.33 16.02 2.55
N LYS A 12 22.43 14.75 2.91
CA LYS A 12 23.28 13.77 2.21
C LYS A 12 22.59 13.03 1.07
N GLY A 13 21.26 12.99 1.09
CA GLY A 13 20.45 12.32 0.09
C GLY A 13 18.96 12.52 0.34
N ILE A 14 18.16 12.22 -0.66
CA ILE A 14 16.70 12.26 -0.63
C ILE A 14 16.19 10.85 -0.91
N GLY A 15 15.30 10.34 -0.04
CA GLY A 15 14.58 9.10 -0.25
C GLY A 15 13.11 9.39 -0.56
N ILE A 16 12.58 8.81 -1.62
CA ILE A 16 11.20 8.99 -2.05
C ILE A 16 10.50 7.63 -2.10
N GLY A 17 9.41 7.46 -1.33
CA GLY A 17 8.46 6.37 -1.48
C GLY A 17 7.26 6.87 -2.28
N ALA A 18 6.95 6.23 -3.41
CA ALA A 18 5.86 6.66 -4.29
C ALA A 18 5.11 5.46 -4.87
N PRO A 19 3.78 5.59 -5.12
CA PRO A 19 3.05 4.57 -5.85
C PRO A 19 3.71 4.28 -7.19
N ASN A 20 3.85 2.99 -7.54
CA ASN A 20 4.54 2.54 -8.76
C ASN A 20 5.96 3.12 -8.92
N GLY A 21 6.64 3.39 -7.81
CA GLY A 21 8.03 3.84 -7.81
C GLY A 21 8.99 2.71 -8.18
N ASN A 22 9.78 2.90 -9.22
CA ASN A 22 10.79 1.96 -9.69
C ASN A 22 12.17 2.36 -9.17
N TYR A 23 12.79 1.47 -8.40
CA TYR A 23 14.09 1.73 -7.78
C TYR A 23 15.23 1.87 -8.80
N TYR A 24 15.21 1.05 -9.85
CA TYR A 24 16.32 1.00 -10.81
C TYR A 24 16.36 2.23 -11.72
N SER A 25 15.20 2.72 -12.14
CA SER A 25 15.09 3.87 -13.04
C SER A 25 14.91 5.20 -12.31
N GLY A 26 14.56 5.19 -11.01
CA GLY A 26 14.21 6.39 -10.27
C GLY A 26 12.92 7.06 -10.77
N THR A 27 12.03 6.28 -11.40
CA THR A 27 10.82 6.78 -12.05
C THR A 27 9.55 6.37 -11.30
N ILE A 28 8.47 7.14 -11.49
CA ILE A 28 7.11 6.69 -11.22
C ILE A 28 6.51 6.22 -12.54
N GLU A 29 5.97 4.99 -12.58
CA GLU A 29 5.52 4.36 -13.81
C GLU A 29 4.01 4.08 -13.78
N PHE A 30 3.26 4.79 -14.62
CA PHE A 30 1.82 4.58 -14.83
C PHE A 30 0.98 4.49 -13.54
N ALA A 31 1.31 5.26 -12.51
CA ALA A 31 0.62 5.25 -11.22
C ALA A 31 -0.84 5.71 -11.38
N PRO A 32 -1.84 4.83 -11.12
CA PRO A 32 -3.25 5.15 -11.35
C PRO A 32 -3.78 6.22 -10.40
N ASN A 33 -3.19 6.30 -9.21
CA ASN A 33 -3.61 7.20 -8.13
C ASN A 33 -2.99 8.59 -8.20
N LEU A 34 -2.12 8.84 -9.19
CA LEU A 34 -1.47 10.13 -9.38
C LEU A 34 -2.03 10.86 -10.62
N PRO A 35 -2.02 12.19 -10.62
CA PRO A 35 -2.53 12.98 -11.76
C PRO A 35 -1.63 12.84 -12.99
N TRP A 36 -0.38 12.44 -12.81
CA TRP A 36 0.60 12.29 -13.89
C TRP A 36 0.35 11.00 -14.68
N LYS A 37 0.59 11.06 -15.97
CA LYS A 37 0.46 9.91 -16.86
C LYS A 37 1.82 9.52 -17.43
N GLY A 38 2.00 8.21 -17.67
CA GLY A 38 3.23 7.69 -18.25
C GLY A 38 4.34 7.49 -17.23
N VAL A 39 5.57 7.71 -17.66
CA VAL A 39 6.80 7.52 -16.87
C VAL A 39 7.37 8.88 -16.49
N ILE A 40 7.50 9.11 -15.18
CA ILE A 40 7.99 10.38 -14.63
C ILE A 40 9.35 10.17 -13.98
N PRO A 41 10.44 10.76 -14.47
CA PRO A 41 11.80 10.58 -13.93
C PRO A 41 12.00 11.42 -12.66
N LEU A 42 11.22 11.11 -11.59
CA LEU A 42 11.12 11.98 -10.43
C LEU A 42 12.44 12.12 -9.67
N ALA A 43 13.22 11.05 -9.53
CA ALA A 43 14.52 11.11 -8.86
C ALA A 43 15.48 12.07 -9.58
N ALA A 44 15.59 11.94 -10.91
CA ALA A 44 16.43 12.82 -11.72
C ALA A 44 15.98 14.30 -11.66
N MET A 45 14.67 14.55 -11.63
CA MET A 45 14.13 15.92 -11.50
C MET A 45 14.52 16.57 -10.16
N PHE A 46 14.58 15.79 -9.06
CA PHE A 46 15.05 16.28 -7.77
C PHE A 46 16.56 16.52 -7.79
N GLU A 47 17.34 15.59 -8.33
CA GLU A 47 18.80 15.73 -8.45
C GLU A 47 19.21 16.95 -9.27
N GLU A 48 18.57 17.15 -10.43
CA GLU A 48 18.84 18.31 -11.28
C GLU A 48 18.56 19.64 -10.59
N ARG A 49 17.47 19.70 -9.81
CA ARG A 49 17.07 20.96 -9.16
C ARG A 49 17.83 21.25 -7.87
N LEU A 50 18.21 20.23 -7.13
CA LEU A 50 18.73 20.39 -5.78
C LEU A 50 20.23 20.04 -5.66
N GLY A 51 20.79 19.34 -6.63
CA GLY A 51 22.17 18.84 -6.58
C GLY A 51 22.39 17.79 -5.48
N ILE A 52 21.32 17.09 -5.04
CA ILE A 52 21.35 16.13 -3.95
C ILE A 52 21.02 14.75 -4.50
N PRO A 53 21.85 13.71 -4.23
CA PRO A 53 21.53 12.33 -4.65
C PRO A 53 20.15 11.89 -4.19
N THR A 54 19.35 11.34 -5.09
CA THR A 54 17.95 10.98 -4.82
C THR A 54 17.69 9.54 -5.19
N ALA A 55 17.18 8.75 -4.24
CA ALA A 55 16.69 7.40 -4.46
C ALA A 55 15.17 7.39 -4.40
N LEU A 56 14.54 6.63 -5.31
CA LEU A 56 13.10 6.46 -5.35
C LEU A 56 12.75 4.97 -5.35
N THR A 57 11.69 4.61 -4.65
CA THR A 57 11.15 3.24 -4.64
C THR A 57 9.64 3.28 -4.44
N ASN A 58 8.99 2.10 -4.50
CA ASN A 58 7.60 1.94 -4.10
C ASN A 58 7.39 2.32 -2.62
N ASP A 59 6.25 2.87 -2.28
CA ASP A 59 5.90 3.32 -0.92
C ASP A 59 5.91 2.18 0.11
N ALA A 60 5.45 0.98 -0.24
CA ALA A 60 5.50 -0.19 0.64
C ALA A 60 6.94 -0.69 0.84
N ASN A 61 7.79 -0.62 -0.19
CA ASN A 61 9.23 -0.91 -0.06
C ASN A 61 9.91 0.11 0.86
N ALA A 62 9.59 1.39 0.70
CA ALA A 62 10.11 2.45 1.58
C ALA A 62 9.69 2.22 3.05
N ALA A 63 8.43 1.81 3.27
CA ALA A 63 7.94 1.45 4.60
C ALA A 63 8.68 0.24 5.18
N ALA A 64 8.92 -0.82 4.39
CA ALA A 64 9.68 -1.98 4.83
C ALA A 64 11.13 -1.63 5.22
N ILE A 65 11.79 -0.74 4.46
CA ILE A 65 13.12 -0.20 4.81
C ILE A 65 13.04 0.58 6.12
N GLY A 66 12.01 1.39 6.30
CA GLY A 66 11.76 2.13 7.53
C GLY A 66 11.61 1.23 8.75
N GLU A 67 10.82 0.16 8.64
CA GLU A 67 10.65 -0.83 9.70
C GLU A 67 11.94 -1.59 10.01
N MET A 68 12.72 -1.95 9.00
CA MET A 68 14.02 -2.61 9.18
C MET A 68 15.02 -1.70 9.90
N THR A 69 14.97 -0.40 9.64
CA THR A 69 15.96 0.56 10.15
C THR A 69 15.58 1.08 11.54
N TYR A 70 14.30 1.41 11.74
CA TYR A 70 13.84 2.15 12.92
C TYR A 70 12.65 1.49 13.63
N GLY A 71 11.97 0.54 13.02
CA GLY A 71 10.71 -0.01 13.48
C GLY A 71 10.80 -1.44 14.04
N ALA A 72 9.70 -2.17 13.92
CA ALA A 72 9.52 -3.52 14.49
C ALA A 72 10.42 -4.59 13.86
N ALA A 73 10.87 -4.39 12.62
CA ALA A 73 11.76 -5.31 11.92
C ALA A 73 13.25 -5.02 12.16
N ARG A 74 13.59 -4.14 13.10
CA ARG A 74 14.99 -3.82 13.42
C ARG A 74 15.75 -5.06 13.87
N GLY A 75 16.86 -5.36 13.19
CA GLY A 75 17.67 -6.54 13.43
C GLY A 75 17.21 -7.81 12.71
N MET A 76 16.05 -7.80 12.08
CA MET A 76 15.60 -8.90 11.21
C MET A 76 16.31 -8.80 9.86
N LYS A 77 16.71 -9.95 9.32
CA LYS A 77 17.32 -10.04 8.00
C LYS A 77 16.35 -10.55 6.94
N ASP A 78 15.32 -11.26 7.37
CA ASP A 78 14.36 -11.90 6.49
C ASP A 78 12.95 -11.62 7.02
N PHE A 79 12.15 -10.87 6.25
CA PHE A 79 10.76 -10.57 6.60
C PHE A 79 9.98 -10.07 5.38
N ILE A 80 8.68 -10.11 5.51
CA ILE A 80 7.75 -9.47 4.59
C ILE A 80 6.95 -8.45 5.39
N MET A 81 6.93 -7.21 4.90
CA MET A 81 6.02 -6.17 5.38
C MET A 81 4.80 -6.11 4.47
N ILE A 82 3.61 -6.04 5.05
CA ILE A 82 2.35 -5.85 4.33
C ILE A 82 1.70 -4.57 4.84
N THR A 83 1.33 -3.70 3.92
CA THR A 83 0.58 -2.48 4.21
C THR A 83 -0.88 -2.65 3.77
N LEU A 84 -1.81 -2.45 4.70
CA LEU A 84 -3.25 -2.51 4.46
C LEU A 84 -3.82 -1.09 4.55
N GLY A 85 -3.97 -0.46 3.39
CA GLY A 85 -4.53 0.87 3.24
C GLY A 85 -5.68 0.88 2.24
N THR A 86 -5.76 1.89 1.39
CA THR A 86 -6.70 1.93 0.25
C THR A 86 -6.53 0.72 -0.65
N GLY A 87 -5.28 0.27 -0.85
CA GLY A 87 -4.89 -0.97 -1.49
C GLY A 87 -4.11 -1.88 -0.56
N VAL A 88 -3.37 -2.84 -1.12
CA VAL A 88 -2.44 -3.72 -0.41
C VAL A 88 -1.07 -3.62 -1.05
N GLY A 89 -0.13 -3.05 -0.31
CA GLY A 89 1.28 -3.02 -0.68
C GLY A 89 2.09 -4.05 0.10
N SER A 90 3.26 -4.37 -0.38
CA SER A 90 4.20 -5.21 0.36
C SER A 90 5.65 -4.95 -0.04
N GLY A 91 6.55 -5.15 0.93
CA GLY A 91 7.99 -5.15 0.73
C GLY A 91 8.59 -6.43 1.27
N ILE A 92 9.50 -7.03 0.52
CA ILE A 92 10.17 -8.29 0.85
C ILE A 92 11.64 -8.00 1.13
N VAL A 93 12.13 -8.40 2.29
CA VAL A 93 13.55 -8.28 2.67
C VAL A 93 14.13 -9.68 2.86
N ILE A 94 15.28 -9.94 2.23
CA ILE A 94 16.03 -11.20 2.35
C ILE A 94 17.51 -10.85 2.57
N ASN A 95 18.12 -11.50 3.56
CA ASN A 95 19.50 -11.23 3.97
C ASN A 95 19.77 -9.74 4.29
N GLY A 96 18.77 -9.01 4.80
CA GLY A 96 18.87 -7.58 5.11
C GLY A 96 18.84 -6.68 3.87
N GLN A 97 18.46 -7.21 2.71
CA GLN A 97 18.36 -6.47 1.46
C GLN A 97 16.93 -6.50 0.92
N MET A 98 16.46 -5.34 0.42
CA MET A 98 15.18 -5.23 -0.24
C MET A 98 15.18 -6.00 -1.55
N VAL A 99 14.17 -6.83 -1.77
CA VAL A 99 13.96 -7.56 -3.03
C VAL A 99 13.16 -6.68 -3.98
N TYR A 100 13.82 -6.14 -4.99
CA TYR A 100 13.17 -5.33 -6.03
C TYR A 100 12.71 -6.16 -7.23
N GLY A 101 13.29 -7.37 -7.42
CA GLY A 101 13.04 -8.20 -8.60
C GLY A 101 13.75 -7.68 -9.85
N HIS A 102 13.49 -8.31 -11.00
CA HIS A 102 14.13 -7.96 -12.26
C HIS A 102 13.73 -6.56 -12.74
N ASP A 103 12.44 -6.24 -12.67
CA ASP A 103 11.86 -5.02 -13.23
C ASP A 103 11.60 -3.91 -12.17
N GLY A 104 11.98 -4.15 -10.90
CA GLY A 104 11.72 -3.19 -9.83
C GLY A 104 10.36 -3.33 -9.14
N PHE A 105 9.54 -4.32 -9.51
CA PHE A 105 8.16 -4.51 -9.04
C PHE A 105 7.94 -5.83 -8.27
N ALA A 106 8.97 -6.38 -7.62
CA ALA A 106 8.78 -7.51 -6.74
C ALA A 106 7.93 -7.11 -5.52
N GLY A 107 7.24 -8.09 -4.94
CA GLY A 107 6.47 -7.88 -3.72
C GLY A 107 5.05 -7.38 -3.93
N GLU A 108 4.50 -7.42 -5.14
CA GLU A 108 3.13 -7.01 -5.45
C GLU A 108 2.08 -8.04 -4.94
N LEU A 109 2.14 -8.37 -3.62
CA LEU A 109 1.30 -9.42 -3.01
C LEU A 109 -0.19 -9.07 -3.03
N GLY A 110 -0.55 -7.79 -3.04
CA GLY A 110 -1.94 -7.35 -3.20
C GLY A 110 -2.59 -7.86 -4.47
N HIS A 111 -1.78 -8.19 -5.48
CA HIS A 111 -2.24 -8.67 -6.77
C HIS A 111 -2.17 -10.20 -6.96
N VAL A 112 -1.90 -10.96 -5.89
CA VAL A 112 -2.05 -12.42 -5.90
C VAL A 112 -3.55 -12.76 -6.08
N ILE A 113 -3.85 -13.65 -7.02
CA ILE A 113 -5.22 -14.07 -7.30
C ILE A 113 -5.64 -15.11 -6.26
N ILE A 114 -6.56 -14.74 -5.38
CA ILE A 114 -7.15 -15.62 -4.35
C ILE A 114 -8.53 -16.15 -4.74
N ARG A 115 -9.19 -15.51 -5.71
CA ARG A 115 -10.46 -15.96 -6.28
C ARG A 115 -10.35 -16.05 -7.80
N ARG A 116 -10.27 -17.28 -8.33
CA ARG A 116 -10.15 -17.52 -9.78
C ARG A 116 -11.46 -17.37 -10.50
N GLU A 117 -12.56 -17.78 -9.85
CA GLU A 117 -13.92 -17.74 -10.42
C GLU A 117 -14.74 -16.67 -9.71
N ASN A 118 -15.48 -15.89 -10.48
CA ASN A 118 -16.32 -14.79 -9.98
C ASN A 118 -15.58 -13.80 -9.08
N GLY A 119 -14.27 -13.65 -9.29
CA GLY A 119 -13.44 -12.71 -8.55
C GLY A 119 -13.79 -11.27 -8.87
N ARG A 120 -13.64 -10.39 -7.88
CA ARG A 120 -13.84 -8.94 -8.04
C ARG A 120 -12.84 -8.37 -9.02
N LEU A 121 -13.28 -7.44 -9.87
CA LEU A 121 -12.38 -6.68 -10.73
C LEU A 121 -11.44 -5.83 -9.87
N CYS A 122 -10.14 -5.94 -10.13
CA CYS A 122 -9.08 -5.15 -9.52
C CYS A 122 -8.67 -3.98 -10.41
N GLY A 123 -8.13 -2.91 -9.81
CA GLY A 123 -7.58 -1.77 -10.53
C GLY A 123 -6.45 -2.12 -11.51
N CYS A 124 -5.76 -3.25 -11.31
CA CYS A 124 -4.76 -3.77 -12.25
C CYS A 124 -5.33 -4.43 -13.51
N GLY A 125 -6.66 -4.47 -13.67
CA GLY A 125 -7.36 -5.10 -14.80
C GLY A 125 -7.61 -6.61 -14.65
N ARG A 126 -7.06 -7.27 -13.62
CA ARG A 126 -7.30 -8.69 -13.34
C ARG A 126 -8.49 -8.87 -12.38
N HIS A 127 -8.96 -10.10 -12.23
CA HIS A 127 -10.02 -10.45 -11.30
C HIS A 127 -9.50 -11.30 -10.15
N GLY A 128 -10.07 -11.10 -8.95
CA GLY A 128 -9.82 -11.94 -7.79
C GLY A 128 -8.54 -11.64 -7.02
N CYS A 129 -7.92 -10.49 -7.22
CA CYS A 129 -6.75 -10.06 -6.48
C CYS A 129 -7.05 -9.91 -4.98
N LEU A 130 -6.11 -10.30 -4.12
CA LEU A 130 -6.17 -10.19 -2.66
C LEU A 130 -6.60 -8.80 -2.19
N GLU A 131 -6.05 -7.76 -2.77
CA GLU A 131 -6.35 -6.37 -2.47
C GLU A 131 -7.86 -6.06 -2.50
N THR A 132 -8.60 -6.64 -3.44
CA THR A 132 -10.03 -6.37 -3.60
C THR A 132 -10.89 -6.94 -2.47
N TYR A 133 -10.29 -7.70 -1.55
CA TYR A 133 -10.96 -8.30 -0.39
C TYR A 133 -10.42 -7.78 0.93
N CYS A 134 -9.10 -7.71 1.14
CA CYS A 134 -8.48 -7.41 2.43
C CYS A 134 -7.97 -5.97 2.60
N SER A 135 -7.99 -5.14 1.56
CA SER A 135 -7.72 -3.71 1.73
C SER A 135 -8.86 -3.01 2.47
N ALA A 136 -8.63 -1.80 2.97
CA ALA A 136 -9.68 -1.02 3.62
C ALA A 136 -10.92 -0.84 2.72
N THR A 137 -10.70 -0.58 1.42
CA THR A 137 -11.80 -0.50 0.43
C THR A 137 -12.44 -1.85 0.15
N GLY A 138 -11.67 -2.93 0.17
CA GLY A 138 -12.13 -4.30 -0.02
C GLY A 138 -13.03 -4.77 1.12
N VAL A 139 -12.62 -4.52 2.37
CA VAL A 139 -13.42 -4.82 3.58
C VAL A 139 -14.73 -4.04 3.56
N ALA A 140 -14.69 -2.73 3.32
CA ALA A 140 -15.89 -1.90 3.24
C ALA A 140 -16.84 -2.37 2.11
N ARG A 141 -16.29 -2.81 0.99
CA ARG A 141 -17.07 -3.40 -0.11
C ARG A 141 -17.73 -4.71 0.31
N THR A 142 -17.01 -5.60 1.01
CA THR A 142 -17.55 -6.86 1.52
C THR A 142 -18.72 -6.60 2.48
N ALA A 143 -18.59 -5.59 3.36
CA ALA A 143 -19.66 -5.20 4.26
C ALA A 143 -20.94 -4.80 3.51
N ARG A 144 -20.82 -3.98 2.47
CA ARG A 144 -21.97 -3.57 1.63
C ARG A 144 -22.62 -4.75 0.92
N GLU A 145 -21.81 -5.65 0.37
CA GLU A 145 -22.30 -6.87 -0.28
C GLU A 145 -23.04 -7.76 0.72
N PHE A 146 -22.51 -7.96 1.94
CA PHE A 146 -23.15 -8.75 2.98
C PHE A 146 -24.46 -8.11 3.48
N LEU A 147 -24.48 -6.80 3.70
CA LEU A 147 -25.68 -6.08 4.12
C LEU A 147 -26.81 -6.15 3.08
N THR A 148 -26.45 -6.27 1.81
CA THR A 148 -27.42 -6.44 0.72
C THR A 148 -27.90 -7.89 0.61
N ALA A 149 -27.02 -8.87 0.79
CA ALA A 149 -27.33 -10.28 0.61
C ALA A 149 -27.95 -10.95 1.84
N ARG A 150 -27.74 -10.40 3.03
CA ARG A 150 -28.15 -10.96 4.32
C ARG A 150 -29.14 -10.03 5.02
N THR A 151 -29.99 -10.59 5.86
CA THR A 151 -31.07 -9.84 6.57
C THR A 151 -30.90 -9.79 8.08
N GLU A 152 -29.90 -10.51 8.65
CA GLU A 152 -29.65 -10.51 10.07
C GLU A 152 -29.35 -9.08 10.62
N PRO A 153 -29.66 -8.84 11.90
CA PRO A 153 -29.33 -7.58 12.57
C PRO A 153 -27.82 -7.30 12.53
N SER A 154 -27.46 -6.04 12.29
CA SER A 154 -26.06 -5.60 12.32
C SER A 154 -26.01 -4.11 12.67
N LEU A 155 -25.00 -3.72 13.44
CA LEU A 155 -24.71 -2.31 13.77
C LEU A 155 -24.40 -1.50 12.50
N LEU A 156 -23.85 -2.15 11.49
CA LEU A 156 -23.51 -1.50 10.22
C LEU A 156 -24.75 -1.01 9.45
N ARG A 157 -25.96 -1.51 9.74
CA ARG A 157 -27.19 -1.05 9.08
C ARG A 157 -27.60 0.36 9.46
N SER A 158 -27.06 0.90 10.55
CA SER A 158 -27.30 2.29 10.96
C SER A 158 -26.46 3.31 10.17
N ILE A 159 -25.49 2.84 9.39
CA ILE A 159 -24.58 3.66 8.59
C ILE A 159 -25.03 3.62 7.13
N PRO A 160 -25.15 4.76 6.43
CA PRO A 160 -25.38 4.75 4.97
C PRO A 160 -24.32 3.90 4.28
N ALA A 161 -24.76 3.01 3.37
CA ALA A 161 -23.88 2.00 2.77
C ALA A 161 -22.62 2.59 2.10
N GLU A 162 -22.76 3.74 1.45
CA GLU A 162 -21.66 4.47 0.81
C GLU A 162 -20.62 4.99 1.80
N ASN A 163 -21.00 5.22 3.06
CA ASN A 163 -20.14 5.78 4.10
C ASN A 163 -19.46 4.72 4.97
N ILE A 164 -19.81 3.44 4.81
CA ILE A 164 -19.18 2.34 5.58
C ILE A 164 -17.70 2.25 5.25
N THR A 165 -16.88 2.30 6.29
CA THR A 165 -15.43 2.14 6.24
C THR A 165 -14.99 0.81 6.84
N SER A 166 -13.74 0.40 6.61
CA SER A 166 -13.15 -0.77 7.27
C SER A 166 -13.07 -0.61 8.78
N LYS A 167 -12.94 0.64 9.27
CA LYS A 167 -12.95 0.94 10.71
C LYS A 167 -14.31 0.63 11.32
N ASP A 168 -15.40 1.01 10.67
CA ASP A 168 -16.76 0.73 11.16
C ASP A 168 -17.00 -0.78 11.26
N VAL A 169 -16.49 -1.54 10.26
CA VAL A 169 -16.57 -3.02 10.29
C VAL A 169 -15.81 -3.57 11.48
N TYR A 170 -14.58 -3.13 11.71
CA TYR A 170 -13.78 -3.54 12.85
C TYR A 170 -14.47 -3.20 14.18
N ASP A 171 -14.94 -1.95 14.34
CA ASP A 171 -15.59 -1.50 15.56
C ASP A 171 -16.87 -2.29 15.85
N ALA A 172 -17.65 -2.63 14.83
CA ALA A 172 -18.84 -3.47 14.97
C ALA A 172 -18.46 -4.92 15.35
N ALA A 173 -17.45 -5.50 14.71
CA ALA A 173 -16.96 -6.84 15.00
C ALA A 173 -16.49 -6.99 16.46
N VAL A 174 -15.76 -6.00 16.98
CA VAL A 174 -15.30 -5.96 18.39
C VAL A 174 -16.49 -5.89 19.34
N GLN A 175 -17.60 -5.25 18.95
CA GLN A 175 -18.84 -5.19 19.74
C GLN A 175 -19.70 -6.47 19.64
N GLY A 176 -19.23 -7.48 18.93
CA GLY A 176 -19.91 -8.77 18.81
C GLY A 176 -20.92 -8.87 17.67
N ASP A 177 -20.90 -7.93 16.73
CA ASP A 177 -21.70 -7.99 15.51
C ASP A 177 -21.27 -9.17 14.64
N LYS A 178 -22.15 -10.16 14.49
CA LYS A 178 -21.83 -11.41 13.77
C LYS A 178 -21.60 -11.19 12.29
N LEU A 179 -22.35 -10.31 11.64
CA LEU A 179 -22.15 -10.00 10.23
C LEU A 179 -20.78 -9.36 10.01
N ALA A 180 -20.38 -8.44 10.91
CA ALA A 180 -19.08 -7.80 10.84
C ALA A 180 -17.91 -8.77 11.14
N GLN A 181 -18.14 -9.76 12.01
CA GLN A 181 -17.14 -10.81 12.32
C GLN A 181 -16.93 -11.80 11.16
N ASP A 182 -17.89 -11.95 10.27
CA ASP A 182 -17.80 -12.81 9.09
C ASP A 182 -17.04 -12.16 7.92
N ILE A 183 -16.69 -10.86 8.03
CA ILE A 183 -16.00 -10.08 7.01
C ILE A 183 -14.50 -10.14 7.20
#